data_037426724c81228903ce2b454921a661
#
_entry.id   037426724c81228903ce2b454921a661
#
_cell.length_a   1.000
_cell.length_b   1.000
_cell.length_c   1.000
_cell.angle_alpha   90.00
_cell.angle_beta   90.00
_cell.angle_gamma   90.00
#
_symmetry.space_group_name_H-M   'P 1'
#
loop_
_entity.id
_entity.type
_entity.pdbx_description
1 polymer ?
#
loop_
_entity_poly.entity_id
_entity_poly.type
_entity_poly.pdbx_seq_one_letter_code
_entity_poly.pdbx_strand_id
1 'polypeptide(L)'
;LLIIKNEKQDRQREINERGLRGQFTNLEKTLATNLKTNRGLDDILTQVKHYITNLPHVGDKLPKTWKQVREVLEQDERDYISLEEYLQICQANGFTERKHKLQLSSYLHDLGVCLHFQDDPLLNKTVILKPEWGTAAVYKVLDNHRVRNNKGEFTKEDLAEIWQEEQYENAQDELLQLMIKFKLCYQIPNEHIYIAPQLLKENEPEYDWDTRNNLILRYRYEFMPKGIITQFIVAMHRYIWQQEYVWKSGVILEKEETKAEVIEYYGKREIKIRVAGKGKRDLLANVTWELDKIHDSYQRLQYNKLIPCNCSECRNSQDPYFYPLNTLKKFDPDKHKYIQCHKSLEMVSISALIDNSSSIKSEDVIALSNFDDFTEEELKINNFAAPNKKQDLENTKLGIRKVFQRLVGK
;
A
#
# COMPACT_ATOMS: atom_id res chain seq x y z
N LEU A 1 -15.45 4.15 12.25
CA LEU A 1 -15.24 4.79 10.93
C LEU A 1 -16.12 6.05 10.82
N LEU A 2 -15.50 7.18 10.48
CA LEU A 2 -16.21 8.41 10.11
C LEU A 2 -16.01 8.67 8.63
N ILE A 3 -17.08 8.98 7.90
CA ILE A 3 -17.01 9.41 6.51
C ILE A 3 -17.15 10.93 6.45
N ILE A 4 -16.16 11.58 5.84
CA ILE A 4 -16.13 13.04 5.69
C ILE A 4 -16.32 13.38 4.22
N LYS A 5 -17.41 14.09 3.91
CA LYS A 5 -17.72 14.61 2.57
C LYS A 5 -17.14 16.02 2.44
N ASN A 6 -16.19 16.22 1.54
CA ASN A 6 -15.75 17.56 1.18
C ASN A 6 -16.63 18.12 0.06
N GLU A 7 -17.42 19.15 0.37
CA GLU A 7 -18.35 19.82 -0.56
C GLU A 7 -17.74 21.14 -1.03
N LYS A 8 -17.26 21.18 -2.26
CA LYS A 8 -16.58 22.37 -2.83
C LYS A 8 -17.49 23.56 -3.13
N GLN A 9 -18.81 23.35 -3.16
CA GLN A 9 -19.84 24.38 -3.37
C GLN A 9 -21.01 24.08 -2.44
N ASP A 10 -22.02 24.93 -2.38
CA ASP A 10 -23.22 24.72 -1.56
C ASP A 10 -24.11 23.54 -2.01
N ARG A 11 -23.60 22.71 -2.91
CA ARG A 11 -24.26 21.48 -3.35
C ARG A 11 -23.97 20.37 -2.35
N GLN A 12 -25.04 19.86 -1.74
CA GLN A 12 -24.96 18.65 -0.90
C GLN A 12 -24.60 17.45 -1.78
N ARG A 13 -23.61 16.70 -1.36
CA ARG A 13 -23.23 15.45 -2.03
C ARG A 13 -23.96 14.30 -1.36
N GLU A 14 -24.91 13.71 -2.09
CA GLU A 14 -25.60 12.51 -1.64
C GLU A 14 -24.66 11.31 -1.67
N ILE A 15 -24.71 10.50 -0.64
CA ILE A 15 -24.00 9.22 -0.54
C ILE A 15 -24.99 8.15 -0.09
N ASN A 16 -24.82 6.93 -0.57
CA ASN A 16 -25.63 5.80 -0.14
C ASN A 16 -25.16 5.30 1.23
N GLU A 17 -25.57 5.97 2.31
CA GLU A 17 -25.23 5.56 3.68
C GLU A 17 -25.68 4.14 4.02
N ARG A 18 -26.85 3.72 3.53
CA ARG A 18 -27.37 2.38 3.80
C ARG A 18 -26.46 1.31 3.21
N GLY A 19 -26.00 1.50 1.97
CA GLY A 19 -25.04 0.61 1.34
C GLY A 19 -23.70 0.59 2.06
N LEU A 20 -23.21 1.78 2.48
CA LEU A 20 -21.95 1.90 3.23
C LEU A 20 -22.04 1.25 4.63
N ARG A 21 -23.16 1.36 5.33
CA ARG A 21 -23.37 0.67 6.63
C ARG A 21 -23.44 -0.85 6.46
N GLY A 22 -23.92 -1.35 5.35
CA GLY A 22 -23.88 -2.77 5.01
C GLY A 22 -22.46 -3.31 4.78
N GLN A 23 -21.57 -2.46 4.22
CA GLN A 23 -20.17 -2.80 3.96
C GLN A 23 -19.26 -2.55 5.18
N PHE A 24 -19.53 -1.50 5.94
CA PHE A 24 -18.72 -1.05 7.08
C PHE A 24 -19.53 -1.09 8.37
N THR A 25 -19.50 -2.22 9.07
CA THR A 25 -20.24 -2.41 10.33
C THR A 25 -19.86 -1.41 11.43
N ASN A 26 -18.67 -0.82 11.34
CA ASN A 26 -18.16 0.20 12.26
C ASN A 26 -18.33 1.64 11.74
N LEU A 27 -19.22 1.86 10.76
CA LEU A 27 -19.54 3.22 10.31
C LEU A 27 -20.45 3.91 11.34
N GLU A 28 -19.91 4.92 12.00
CA GLU A 28 -20.60 5.69 13.05
C GLU A 28 -21.41 6.84 12.45
N LYS A 29 -20.74 7.75 11.76
CA LYS A 29 -21.34 8.95 11.20
C LYS A 29 -20.79 9.32 9.83
N THR A 30 -21.62 10.03 9.07
CA THR A 30 -21.23 10.77 7.87
C THR A 30 -21.33 12.26 8.16
N LEU A 31 -20.26 13.00 7.90
CA LEU A 31 -20.14 14.42 8.17
C LEU A 31 -19.82 15.18 6.89
N ALA A 32 -20.35 16.37 6.73
CA ALA A 32 -20.09 17.26 5.60
C ALA A 32 -19.19 18.41 6.02
N THR A 33 -18.24 18.77 5.18
CA THR A 33 -17.37 19.93 5.40
C THR A 33 -17.11 20.66 4.09
N ASN A 34 -16.70 21.91 4.19
CA ASN A 34 -16.09 22.66 3.10
C ASN A 34 -14.73 23.16 3.57
N LEU A 35 -13.65 22.53 3.10
CA LEU A 35 -12.29 22.85 3.52
C LEU A 35 -11.83 24.26 3.12
N LYS A 36 -12.49 24.90 2.14
CA LYS A 36 -12.18 26.29 1.75
C LYS A 36 -12.74 27.31 2.75
N THR A 37 -13.89 27.00 3.35
CA THR A 37 -14.61 27.91 4.27
C THR A 37 -14.59 27.43 5.71
N ASN A 38 -13.97 26.28 5.97
CA ASN A 38 -13.98 25.57 7.26
C ASN A 38 -15.39 25.22 7.79
N ARG A 39 -16.43 25.32 6.95
CA ARG A 39 -17.80 24.93 7.33
C ARG A 39 -17.82 23.45 7.77
N GLY A 40 -18.37 23.17 8.95
CA GLY A 40 -18.51 21.83 9.51
C GLY A 40 -17.21 21.21 10.04
N LEU A 41 -16.10 21.96 10.09
CA LEU A 41 -14.84 21.47 10.62
C LEU A 41 -14.91 21.23 12.13
N ASP A 42 -15.54 22.13 12.88
CA ASP A 42 -15.68 22.01 14.34
C ASP A 42 -16.53 20.80 14.74
N ASP A 43 -17.58 20.50 13.97
CA ASP A 43 -18.39 19.28 14.18
C ASP A 43 -17.55 18.03 13.96
N ILE A 44 -16.71 18.00 12.91
CA ILE A 44 -15.80 16.90 12.63
C ILE A 44 -14.82 16.72 13.80
N LEU A 45 -14.17 17.81 14.24
CA LEU A 45 -13.21 17.76 15.35
C LEU A 45 -13.88 17.28 16.64
N THR A 46 -15.09 17.74 16.91
CA THR A 46 -15.88 17.31 18.08
C THR A 46 -16.19 15.82 18.03
N GLN A 47 -16.65 15.31 16.88
CA GLN A 47 -16.94 13.89 16.72
C GLN A 47 -15.65 13.04 16.79
N VAL A 48 -14.58 13.47 16.15
CA VAL A 48 -13.29 12.79 16.22
C VAL A 48 -12.79 12.68 17.67
N LYS A 49 -12.82 13.79 18.41
CA LYS A 49 -12.47 13.81 19.85
C LYS A 49 -13.34 12.83 20.64
N HIS A 50 -14.67 12.88 20.44
CA HIS A 50 -15.60 12.00 21.14
C HIS A 50 -15.27 10.52 20.90
N TYR A 51 -15.08 10.09 19.64
CA TYR A 51 -14.78 8.70 19.34
C TYR A 51 -13.40 8.27 19.82
N ILE A 52 -12.39 9.15 19.73
CA ILE A 52 -11.04 8.84 20.23
C ILE A 52 -11.06 8.64 21.74
N THR A 53 -11.70 9.52 22.49
CA THR A 53 -11.74 9.41 23.96
C THR A 53 -12.50 8.20 24.49
N ASN A 54 -13.36 7.60 23.67
CA ASN A 54 -14.12 6.39 24.00
C ASN A 54 -13.50 5.09 23.46
N LEU A 55 -12.27 5.12 22.92
CA LEU A 55 -11.58 3.91 22.52
C LEU A 55 -11.15 3.09 23.75
N PRO A 56 -11.23 1.75 23.71
CA PRO A 56 -11.01 0.88 24.89
C PRO A 56 -9.65 1.06 25.58
N HIS A 57 -8.63 1.47 24.82
CA HIS A 57 -7.25 1.64 25.31
C HIS A 57 -6.90 3.10 25.70
N VAL A 58 -7.85 4.04 25.57
CA VAL A 58 -7.63 5.41 26.04
C VAL A 58 -7.78 5.45 27.56
N GLY A 59 -6.73 5.92 28.21
CA GLY A 59 -6.62 5.93 29.66
C GLY A 59 -5.75 4.80 30.24
N ASP A 60 -5.20 3.90 29.41
CA ASP A 60 -4.21 2.95 29.85
C ASP A 60 -2.99 3.65 30.45
N LYS A 61 -2.48 3.10 31.55
CA LYS A 61 -1.33 3.70 32.27
C LYS A 61 -0.04 3.43 31.51
N LEU A 62 0.60 4.47 31.02
CA LEU A 62 1.94 4.40 30.46
C LEU A 62 3.00 4.67 31.54
N PRO A 63 4.20 4.06 31.45
CA PRO A 63 5.32 4.39 32.32
C PRO A 63 5.63 5.89 32.26
N LYS A 64 5.88 6.49 33.44
CA LYS A 64 6.19 7.92 33.53
C LYS A 64 7.42 8.32 32.68
N THR A 65 8.40 7.45 32.62
CA THR A 65 9.62 7.63 31.79
C THR A 65 9.30 7.72 30.29
N TRP A 66 8.30 6.98 29.80
CA TRP A 66 7.87 7.03 28.40
C TRP A 66 7.27 8.40 28.06
N LYS A 67 6.46 8.91 28.97
CA LYS A 67 5.86 10.26 28.83
C LYS A 67 6.95 11.34 28.82
N GLN A 68 7.92 11.25 29.71
CA GLN A 68 9.02 12.22 29.79
C GLN A 68 9.86 12.26 28.50
N VAL A 69 10.26 11.11 27.96
CA VAL A 69 10.99 11.06 26.69
C VAL A 69 10.14 11.64 25.56
N ARG A 70 8.85 11.28 25.47
CA ARG A 70 7.93 11.82 24.47
C ARG A 70 7.87 13.35 24.55
N GLU A 71 7.68 13.91 25.73
CA GLU A 71 7.61 15.36 25.92
C GLU A 71 8.89 16.07 25.48
N VAL A 72 10.07 15.46 25.75
CA VAL A 72 11.36 16.00 25.28
C VAL A 72 11.43 15.99 23.74
N LEU A 73 11.00 14.89 23.09
CA LEU A 73 11.03 14.80 21.64
C LEU A 73 10.01 15.73 20.97
N GLU A 74 8.83 15.92 21.56
CA GLU A 74 7.80 16.84 21.05
C GLU A 74 8.20 18.33 21.21
N GLN A 75 9.05 18.66 22.17
CA GLN A 75 9.56 20.01 22.40
C GLN A 75 10.83 20.33 21.60
N ASP A 76 11.47 19.33 21.01
CA ASP A 76 12.66 19.53 20.18
C ASP A 76 12.24 20.20 18.85
N GLU A 77 12.87 21.35 18.58
CA GLU A 77 12.55 22.14 17.38
C GLU A 77 13.16 21.57 16.10
N ARG A 78 14.11 20.64 16.20
CA ARG A 78 14.77 20.01 15.06
C ARG A 78 13.81 19.09 14.31
N ASP A 79 14.07 18.87 13.04
CA ASP A 79 13.26 17.99 12.19
C ASP A 79 13.63 16.51 12.40
N TYR A 80 14.88 16.24 12.67
CA TYR A 80 15.41 14.89 12.94
C TYR A 80 16.62 14.96 13.89
N ILE A 81 16.93 13.82 14.50
CA ILE A 81 18.10 13.59 15.35
C ILE A 81 18.78 12.27 15.00
N SER A 82 20.02 12.09 15.39
CA SER A 82 20.68 10.79 15.28
C SER A 82 20.10 9.78 16.28
N LEU A 83 20.23 8.50 15.99
CA LEU A 83 19.87 7.44 16.94
C LEU A 83 20.65 7.57 18.25
N GLU A 84 21.91 8.00 18.19
CA GLU A 84 22.73 8.20 19.39
C GLU A 84 22.16 9.28 20.29
N GLU A 85 21.79 10.43 19.76
CA GLU A 85 21.12 11.50 20.52
C GLU A 85 19.81 11.00 21.14
N TYR A 86 18.99 10.27 20.38
CA TYR A 86 17.77 9.64 20.90
C TYR A 86 18.08 8.71 22.10
N LEU A 87 19.12 7.86 21.98
CA LEU A 87 19.52 6.96 23.05
C LEU A 87 20.03 7.70 24.30
N GLN A 88 20.69 8.86 24.11
CA GLN A 88 21.13 9.74 25.21
C GLN A 88 19.93 10.40 25.89
N ILE A 89 18.95 10.90 25.14
CA ILE A 89 17.68 11.44 25.67
C ILE A 89 16.98 10.38 26.53
N CYS A 90 16.87 9.16 26.02
CA CYS A 90 16.29 8.05 26.80
C CYS A 90 17.08 7.78 28.09
N GLN A 91 18.41 7.78 28.03
CA GLN A 91 19.27 7.55 29.19
C GLN A 91 19.10 8.64 30.25
N ALA A 92 19.03 9.89 29.85
CA ALA A 92 18.81 11.02 30.75
C ALA A 92 17.43 10.94 31.45
N ASN A 93 16.47 10.24 30.85
CA ASN A 93 15.12 10.02 31.38
C ASN A 93 14.94 8.65 32.05
N GLY A 94 16.04 7.98 32.47
CA GLY A 94 16.00 6.79 33.31
C GLY A 94 15.97 5.45 32.58
N PHE A 95 16.19 5.40 31.26
CA PHE A 95 16.37 4.16 30.52
C PHE A 95 17.82 3.69 30.57
N THR A 96 18.07 2.52 31.11
CA THR A 96 19.40 1.91 31.19
C THR A 96 19.72 1.02 30.00
N GLU A 97 18.76 0.21 29.56
CA GLU A 97 18.97 -0.81 28.54
C GLU A 97 18.62 -0.30 27.14
N ARG A 98 19.52 -0.56 26.18
CA ARG A 98 19.30 -0.22 24.75
C ARG A 98 18.02 -0.83 24.20
N LYS A 99 17.70 -2.08 24.58
CA LYS A 99 16.49 -2.78 24.14
C LYS A 99 15.22 -1.99 24.48
N HIS A 100 15.12 -1.51 25.71
CA HIS A 100 13.95 -0.75 26.17
C HIS A 100 13.84 0.63 25.49
N LYS A 101 14.98 1.27 25.19
CA LYS A 101 15.03 2.52 24.41
C LYS A 101 14.50 2.31 23.00
N LEU A 102 14.91 1.24 22.32
CA LEU A 102 14.43 0.89 20.97
C LEU A 102 12.97 0.44 20.97
N GLN A 103 12.50 -0.25 22.01
CA GLN A 103 11.07 -0.59 22.15
C GLN A 103 10.21 0.67 22.29
N LEU A 104 10.66 1.68 23.07
CA LEU A 104 9.97 2.96 23.13
C LEU A 104 9.94 3.66 21.77
N SER A 105 11.07 3.64 21.06
CA SER A 105 11.14 4.21 19.70
C SER A 105 10.13 3.55 18.74
N SER A 106 9.99 2.20 18.76
CA SER A 106 8.95 1.52 17.98
C SER A 106 7.55 1.98 18.35
N TYR A 107 7.28 2.10 19.65
CA TYR A 107 5.98 2.56 20.14
C TYR A 107 5.67 4.00 19.69
N LEU A 108 6.64 4.91 19.80
CA LEU A 108 6.47 6.29 19.35
C LEU A 108 6.33 6.39 17.83
N HIS A 109 7.03 5.53 17.08
CA HIS A 109 6.88 5.39 15.65
C HIS A 109 5.47 4.94 15.27
N ASP A 110 4.95 3.93 15.94
CA ASP A 110 3.61 3.40 15.73
C ASP A 110 2.52 4.45 16.05
N LEU A 111 2.73 5.29 17.04
CA LEU A 111 1.85 6.42 17.37
C LEU A 111 2.00 7.63 16.40
N GLY A 112 3.02 7.63 15.57
CA GLY A 112 3.32 8.75 14.67
C GLY A 112 3.86 10.00 15.40
N VAL A 113 4.39 9.85 16.60
CA VAL A 113 5.07 10.93 17.36
C VAL A 113 6.43 11.24 16.72
N CYS A 114 7.15 10.19 16.32
CA CYS A 114 8.37 10.30 15.52
C CYS A 114 8.43 9.14 14.54
N LEU A 115 9.32 9.18 13.55
CA LEU A 115 9.56 8.05 12.65
C LEU A 115 10.95 7.49 12.88
N HIS A 116 11.03 6.20 13.18
CA HIS A 116 12.29 5.46 13.29
C HIS A 116 12.17 4.09 12.63
N PHE A 117 12.86 3.90 11.53
CA PHE A 117 12.80 2.68 10.71
C PHE A 117 13.94 1.74 11.08
N GLN A 118 13.81 1.02 12.19
CA GLN A 118 14.86 0.18 12.77
C GLN A 118 15.37 -0.93 11.85
N ASP A 119 14.52 -1.44 10.95
CA ASP A 119 14.84 -2.53 10.02
C ASP A 119 15.48 -2.05 8.71
N ASP A 120 15.64 -0.73 8.53
CA ASP A 120 16.23 -0.16 7.32
C ASP A 120 17.70 0.20 7.55
N PRO A 121 18.67 -0.34 6.77
CA PRO A 121 20.09 -0.16 7.02
C PRO A 121 20.57 1.31 7.00
N LEU A 122 19.87 2.17 6.26
CA LEU A 122 20.21 3.60 6.15
C LEU A 122 19.42 4.42 7.16
N LEU A 123 18.11 4.21 7.24
CA LEU A 123 17.20 4.99 8.07
C LEU A 123 17.27 4.64 9.57
N ASN A 124 17.84 3.48 9.94
CA ASN A 124 17.91 3.07 11.34
C ASN A 124 18.82 3.95 12.21
N LYS A 125 19.63 4.80 11.61
CA LYS A 125 20.52 5.73 12.29
C LYS A 125 19.88 7.09 12.59
N THR A 126 18.69 7.34 12.04
CA THR A 126 17.99 8.62 12.08
C THR A 126 16.61 8.48 12.70
N VAL A 127 16.29 9.35 13.63
CA VAL A 127 14.95 9.48 14.22
C VAL A 127 14.36 10.80 13.73
N ILE A 128 13.33 10.72 12.90
CA ILE A 128 12.63 11.89 12.36
C ILE A 128 11.62 12.36 13.41
N LEU A 129 11.80 13.54 13.94
CA LEU A 129 10.94 14.12 14.99
C LEU A 129 9.66 14.72 14.41
N LYS A 130 9.75 15.29 13.21
CA LYS A 130 8.62 15.92 12.51
C LYS A 130 8.29 15.17 11.22
N PRO A 131 7.32 14.24 11.22
CA PRO A 131 6.93 13.51 10.01
C PRO A 131 6.55 14.42 8.82
N GLU A 132 6.07 15.62 9.11
CA GLU A 132 5.71 16.63 8.10
C GLU A 132 6.93 17.11 7.31
N TRP A 133 8.11 17.17 7.91
CA TRP A 133 9.35 17.53 7.25
C TRP A 133 9.69 16.55 6.12
N GLY A 134 9.65 15.24 6.39
CA GLY A 134 9.86 14.22 5.37
C GLY A 134 8.80 14.28 4.26
N THR A 135 7.55 14.53 4.63
CA THR A 135 6.45 14.69 3.68
C THR A 135 6.66 15.91 2.78
N ALA A 136 7.03 17.05 3.36
CA ALA A 136 7.30 18.28 2.60
C ALA A 136 8.48 18.10 1.63
N ALA A 137 9.55 17.41 2.06
CA ALA A 137 10.69 17.10 1.20
C ALA A 137 10.27 16.27 -0.02
N VAL A 138 9.45 15.24 0.17
CA VAL A 138 8.92 14.42 -0.94
C VAL A 138 8.09 15.26 -1.91
N TYR A 139 7.20 16.13 -1.39
CA TYR A 139 6.41 16.99 -2.27
C TYR A 139 7.27 17.98 -3.06
N LYS A 140 8.38 18.48 -2.52
CA LYS A 140 9.32 19.31 -3.28
C LYS A 140 9.81 18.60 -4.53
N VAL A 141 10.07 17.30 -4.46
CA VAL A 141 10.48 16.50 -5.63
C VAL A 141 9.30 16.28 -6.59
N LEU A 142 8.15 15.84 -6.09
CA LEU A 142 6.99 15.50 -6.92
C LEU A 142 6.33 16.72 -7.58
N ASP A 143 6.42 17.89 -6.96
CA ASP A 143 5.89 19.15 -7.49
C ASP A 143 6.95 19.95 -8.25
N ASN A 144 8.22 19.51 -8.27
CA ASN A 144 9.28 20.16 -9.01
C ASN A 144 8.99 20.17 -10.51
N HIS A 145 9.10 21.34 -11.13
CA HIS A 145 8.77 21.55 -12.53
C HIS A 145 9.65 20.72 -13.49
N ARG A 146 10.95 20.61 -13.20
CA ARG A 146 11.89 19.81 -14.00
C ARG A 146 11.55 18.32 -13.93
N VAL A 147 11.33 17.78 -12.74
CA VAL A 147 10.95 16.36 -12.54
C VAL A 147 9.62 16.05 -13.24
N ARG A 148 8.64 16.94 -13.14
CA ARG A 148 7.33 16.78 -13.82
C ARG A 148 7.45 16.82 -15.34
N ASN A 149 8.26 17.74 -15.88
CA ASN A 149 8.49 17.83 -17.32
C ASN A 149 9.21 16.59 -17.84
N ASN A 150 10.16 16.05 -17.07
CA ASN A 150 10.87 14.81 -17.37
C ASN A 150 10.04 13.54 -17.04
N LYS A 151 8.72 13.68 -16.82
CA LYS A 151 7.81 12.53 -16.59
C LYS A 151 8.20 11.68 -15.39
N GLY A 152 8.68 12.32 -14.32
CA GLY A 152 9.04 11.66 -13.07
C GLY A 152 10.50 11.20 -12.98
N GLU A 153 11.30 11.45 -14.01
CA GLU A 153 12.73 11.14 -14.03
C GLU A 153 13.52 12.19 -13.29
N PHE A 154 14.45 11.76 -12.42
CA PHE A 154 15.36 12.62 -11.68
C PHE A 154 16.63 11.86 -11.25
N THR A 155 17.67 12.61 -10.93
CA THR A 155 18.96 12.11 -10.46
C THR A 155 19.26 12.59 -9.03
N LYS A 156 20.36 12.13 -8.43
CA LYS A 156 20.82 12.66 -7.12
C LYS A 156 21.24 14.14 -7.22
N GLU A 157 21.77 14.56 -8.36
CA GLU A 157 22.12 15.94 -8.63
C GLU A 157 20.88 16.83 -8.65
N ASP A 158 19.78 16.37 -9.26
CA ASP A 158 18.50 17.07 -9.21
C ASP A 158 17.98 17.18 -7.76
N LEU A 159 18.13 16.13 -6.95
CA LEU A 159 17.73 16.15 -5.55
C LEU A 159 18.57 17.15 -4.75
N ALA A 160 19.87 17.25 -5.00
CA ALA A 160 20.75 18.22 -4.34
C ALA A 160 20.29 19.67 -4.63
N GLU A 161 19.85 19.96 -5.87
CA GLU A 161 19.27 21.26 -6.22
C GLU A 161 17.91 21.50 -5.53
N ILE A 162 17.04 20.47 -5.48
CA ILE A 162 15.69 20.56 -4.90
C ILE A 162 15.76 20.70 -3.37
N TRP A 163 16.69 20.00 -2.73
CA TRP A 163 16.89 19.97 -1.28
C TRP A 163 18.10 20.80 -0.82
N GLN A 164 18.39 21.92 -1.48
CA GLN A 164 19.48 22.83 -1.13
C GLN A 164 19.26 23.62 0.16
N GLU A 165 18.04 23.59 0.74
CA GLU A 165 17.74 24.26 2.00
C GLU A 165 18.44 23.54 3.15
N GLU A 166 18.96 24.31 4.12
CA GLU A 166 19.72 23.82 5.27
C GLU A 166 19.07 22.64 6.02
N GLN A 167 17.73 22.68 6.11
CA GLN A 167 16.95 21.62 6.76
C GLN A 167 16.99 20.27 6.03
N TYR A 168 17.33 20.21 4.73
CA TYR A 168 17.39 19.00 3.93
C TYR A 168 18.80 18.60 3.49
N GLU A 169 19.71 19.57 3.41
CA GLU A 169 21.04 19.39 2.83
C GLU A 169 21.81 18.19 3.40
N ASN A 170 21.72 17.99 4.70
CA ASN A 170 22.46 16.94 5.40
C ASN A 170 21.69 15.59 5.50
N ALA A 171 20.49 15.49 4.91
CA ALA A 171 19.61 14.31 5.01
C ALA A 171 19.09 13.83 3.64
N GLN A 172 19.78 14.19 2.56
CA GLN A 172 19.30 13.88 1.19
C GLN A 172 19.24 12.38 0.92
N ASP A 173 20.21 11.61 1.40
CA ASP A 173 20.22 10.15 1.24
C ASP A 173 19.10 9.48 2.04
N GLU A 174 18.82 9.94 3.27
CA GLU A 174 17.72 9.48 4.09
C GLU A 174 16.36 9.82 3.46
N LEU A 175 16.21 11.02 2.92
CA LEU A 175 14.99 11.44 2.23
C LEU A 175 14.75 10.63 0.96
N LEU A 176 15.78 10.36 0.16
CA LEU A 176 15.68 9.49 -1.00
C LEU A 176 15.33 8.05 -0.57
N GLN A 177 15.96 7.53 0.49
CA GLN A 177 15.64 6.21 1.01
C GLN A 177 14.20 6.13 1.54
N LEU A 178 13.67 7.20 2.13
CA LEU A 178 12.25 7.28 2.48
C LEU A 178 11.36 7.16 1.24
N MET A 179 11.68 7.86 0.16
CA MET A 179 10.92 7.75 -1.10
C MET A 179 10.91 6.32 -1.65
N ILE A 180 12.06 5.64 -1.62
CA ILE A 180 12.19 4.24 -2.06
C ILE A 180 11.38 3.30 -1.14
N LYS A 181 11.56 3.44 0.17
CA LYS A 181 10.86 2.62 1.19
C LYS A 181 9.34 2.72 1.09
N PHE A 182 8.83 3.91 0.83
CA PHE A 182 7.39 4.14 0.64
C PHE A 182 6.89 3.86 -0.78
N LYS A 183 7.75 3.30 -1.64
CA LYS A 183 7.41 2.98 -3.03
C LYS A 183 6.92 4.21 -3.83
N LEU A 184 7.52 5.36 -3.57
CA LEU A 184 7.25 6.61 -4.30
C LEU A 184 8.14 6.77 -5.52
N CYS A 185 9.32 6.13 -5.52
CA CYS A 185 10.22 6.07 -6.66
C CYS A 185 10.98 4.73 -6.67
N TYR A 186 11.62 4.45 -7.79
CA TYR A 186 12.59 3.37 -7.95
C TYR A 186 13.78 3.85 -8.75
N GLN A 187 14.93 3.19 -8.60
CA GLN A 187 16.10 3.42 -9.42
C GLN A 187 16.08 2.49 -10.64
N ILE A 188 16.36 3.02 -11.81
CA ILE A 188 16.54 2.21 -13.03
C ILE A 188 17.74 1.29 -12.82
N PRO A 189 17.62 -0.03 -13.09
CA PRO A 189 18.72 -0.96 -12.89
C PRO A 189 19.98 -0.55 -13.65
N ASN A 190 21.11 -0.52 -12.95
CA ASN A 190 22.43 -0.13 -13.45
C ASN A 190 22.58 1.34 -13.89
N GLU A 191 21.64 2.21 -13.55
CA GLU A 191 21.70 3.63 -13.84
C GLU A 191 21.64 4.45 -12.55
N HIS A 192 22.01 5.74 -12.62
CA HIS A 192 21.88 6.69 -11.51
C HIS A 192 20.60 7.54 -11.64
N ILE A 193 19.61 7.00 -12.33
CA ILE A 193 18.34 7.66 -12.62
C ILE A 193 17.24 7.02 -11.77
N TYR A 194 16.38 7.87 -11.21
CA TYR A 194 15.22 7.48 -10.41
C TYR A 194 13.93 7.88 -11.13
N ILE A 195 12.89 7.09 -10.98
CA ILE A 195 11.56 7.33 -11.56
C ILE A 195 10.52 7.42 -10.47
N ALA A 196 9.71 8.48 -10.47
CA ALA A 196 8.51 8.62 -9.68
C ALA A 196 7.27 8.24 -10.53
N PRO A 197 6.69 7.03 -10.39
CA PRO A 197 5.68 6.50 -11.31
C PRO A 197 4.40 7.32 -11.39
N GLN A 198 4.05 8.07 -10.35
CA GLN A 198 2.88 8.95 -10.33
C GLN A 198 2.98 10.13 -11.31
N LEU A 199 4.18 10.42 -11.83
CA LEU A 199 4.46 11.48 -12.80
C LEU A 199 4.71 10.98 -14.22
N LEU A 200 4.67 9.68 -14.45
CA LEU A 200 4.80 9.07 -15.78
C LEU A 200 3.76 9.60 -16.76
N LYS A 201 4.01 9.40 -18.05
CA LYS A 201 3.06 9.73 -19.13
C LYS A 201 1.71 9.03 -18.86
N GLU A 202 0.62 9.70 -19.23
CA GLU A 202 -0.73 9.12 -19.09
C GLU A 202 -1.05 8.13 -20.23
N ASN A 203 -0.52 8.41 -21.42
CA ASN A 203 -0.79 7.62 -22.61
C ASN A 203 -0.03 6.29 -22.56
N GLU A 204 -0.73 5.22 -22.87
CA GLU A 204 -0.17 3.89 -23.11
C GLU A 204 0.77 3.97 -24.34
N PRO A 205 2.00 3.41 -24.29
CA PRO A 205 2.87 3.34 -25.45
C PRO A 205 2.31 2.34 -26.48
N GLU A 206 2.68 2.52 -27.75
CA GLU A 206 2.36 1.55 -28.79
C GLU A 206 3.29 0.34 -28.66
N TYR A 207 2.73 -0.87 -28.71
CA TYR A 207 3.47 -2.12 -28.70
C TYR A 207 2.69 -3.25 -29.36
N ASP A 208 3.41 -4.18 -29.94
CA ASP A 208 2.84 -5.41 -30.47
C ASP A 208 2.61 -6.44 -29.36
N TRP A 209 1.42 -7.04 -29.37
CA TRP A 209 1.04 -8.07 -28.42
C TRP A 209 0.49 -9.31 -29.11
N ASP A 210 1.10 -10.48 -28.86
CA ASP A 210 0.52 -11.74 -29.32
C ASP A 210 -0.74 -12.07 -28.52
N THR A 211 -1.88 -11.98 -29.16
CA THR A 211 -3.20 -12.23 -28.54
C THR A 211 -3.52 -13.73 -28.37
N ARG A 212 -2.69 -14.61 -28.95
CA ARG A 212 -2.95 -16.05 -28.92
C ARG A 212 -2.50 -16.67 -27.60
N ASN A 213 -3.30 -17.57 -27.07
CA ASN A 213 -2.96 -18.40 -25.91
C ASN A 213 -2.49 -17.61 -24.65
N ASN A 214 -3.12 -16.47 -24.38
CA ASN A 214 -2.83 -15.66 -23.21
C ASN A 214 -3.53 -16.20 -21.96
N LEU A 215 -2.86 -16.02 -20.80
CA LEU A 215 -3.56 -16.06 -19.51
C LEU A 215 -4.09 -14.66 -19.20
N ILE A 216 -5.33 -14.60 -18.79
CA ILE A 216 -6.00 -13.33 -18.43
C ILE A 216 -6.56 -13.46 -17.03
N LEU A 217 -6.31 -12.44 -16.21
CA LEU A 217 -6.88 -12.29 -14.88
C LEU A 217 -7.31 -10.84 -14.70
N ARG A 218 -8.44 -10.60 -14.02
CA ARG A 218 -8.84 -9.25 -13.62
C ARG A 218 -9.04 -9.20 -12.11
N TYR A 219 -8.57 -8.12 -11.51
CA TYR A 219 -8.97 -7.72 -10.16
C TYR A 219 -10.08 -6.68 -10.31
N ARG A 220 -11.20 -6.91 -9.66
CA ARG A 220 -12.32 -5.95 -9.59
C ARG A 220 -12.55 -5.55 -8.16
N TYR A 221 -12.54 -4.25 -7.90
CA TYR A 221 -12.61 -3.68 -6.56
C TYR A 221 -13.99 -3.10 -6.28
N GLU A 222 -14.49 -3.25 -5.06
CA GLU A 222 -15.66 -2.51 -4.60
C GLU A 222 -15.34 -1.02 -4.43
N PHE A 223 -14.18 -0.75 -3.83
CA PHE A 223 -13.55 0.55 -3.78
C PHE A 223 -12.09 0.39 -4.17
N MET A 224 -11.63 1.16 -5.15
CA MET A 224 -10.24 1.09 -5.61
C MET A 224 -9.42 2.24 -5.02
N PRO A 225 -8.48 1.97 -4.11
CA PRO A 225 -7.54 2.99 -3.65
C PRO A 225 -6.65 3.46 -4.80
N LYS A 226 -6.32 4.74 -4.80
CA LYS A 226 -5.27 5.22 -5.70
C LYS A 226 -3.90 4.70 -5.28
N GLY A 227 -3.01 4.51 -6.25
CA GLY A 227 -1.62 4.17 -5.99
C GLY A 227 -1.32 2.67 -5.99
N ILE A 228 -2.27 1.77 -6.22
CA ILE A 228 -2.00 0.34 -6.34
C ILE A 228 -1.04 0.09 -7.51
N ILE A 229 -1.36 0.62 -8.69
CA ILE A 229 -0.53 0.40 -9.88
C ILE A 229 0.86 1.05 -9.76
N THR A 230 0.96 2.24 -9.17
CA THR A 230 2.26 2.91 -8.98
C THR A 230 3.16 2.15 -8.01
N GLN A 231 2.60 1.63 -6.91
CA GLN A 231 3.34 0.76 -5.98
C GLN A 231 3.76 -0.57 -6.65
N PHE A 232 2.90 -1.12 -7.50
CA PHE A 232 3.20 -2.32 -8.27
C PHE A 232 4.35 -2.08 -9.26
N ILE A 233 4.34 -0.96 -9.98
CA ILE A 233 5.42 -0.56 -10.88
C ILE A 233 6.74 -0.49 -10.11
N VAL A 234 6.77 0.19 -8.95
CA VAL A 234 7.96 0.25 -8.10
C VAL A 234 8.41 -1.13 -7.65
N ALA A 235 7.50 -2.00 -7.24
CA ALA A 235 7.85 -3.34 -6.77
C ALA A 235 8.41 -4.24 -7.88
N MET A 236 7.94 -4.07 -9.11
CA MET A 236 8.30 -4.90 -10.26
C MET A 236 9.24 -4.20 -11.26
N HIS A 237 9.80 -3.04 -10.92
CA HIS A 237 10.58 -2.20 -11.83
C HIS A 237 11.71 -2.92 -12.57
N ARG A 238 12.36 -3.90 -11.92
CA ARG A 238 13.46 -4.68 -12.53
C ARG A 238 13.04 -5.50 -13.73
N TYR A 239 11.75 -5.79 -13.85
CA TYR A 239 11.17 -6.58 -14.93
C TYR A 239 10.49 -5.70 -16.00
N ILE A 240 10.52 -4.38 -15.89
CA ILE A 240 9.94 -3.50 -16.90
C ILE A 240 10.62 -3.76 -18.24
N TRP A 241 9.82 -4.11 -19.25
CA TRP A 241 10.32 -4.40 -20.57
C TRP A 241 11.08 -3.20 -21.14
N GLN A 242 12.36 -3.43 -21.50
CA GLN A 242 13.31 -2.42 -21.98
C GLN A 242 13.44 -1.16 -21.10
N GLN A 243 12.92 -1.18 -19.87
CA GLN A 243 12.78 -0.02 -18.96
C GLN A 243 11.98 1.16 -19.55
N GLU A 244 11.30 0.99 -20.68
CA GLU A 244 10.56 2.02 -21.40
C GLU A 244 9.05 1.79 -21.43
N TYR A 245 8.61 0.51 -21.35
CA TYR A 245 7.18 0.16 -21.47
C TYR A 245 6.46 0.29 -20.14
N VAL A 246 6.41 1.53 -19.63
CA VAL A 246 5.73 1.89 -18.39
C VAL A 246 5.04 3.25 -18.56
N TRP A 247 3.83 3.36 -18.02
CA TRP A 247 3.05 4.59 -18.00
C TRP A 247 2.25 4.68 -16.71
N LYS A 248 1.60 5.81 -16.45
CA LYS A 248 0.94 6.13 -15.19
C LYS A 248 -0.07 5.08 -14.73
N SER A 249 -0.76 4.42 -15.67
CA SER A 249 -1.81 3.44 -15.39
C SER A 249 -1.45 2.01 -15.77
N GLY A 250 -0.21 1.73 -16.16
CA GLY A 250 0.16 0.38 -16.56
C GLY A 250 1.63 0.16 -16.81
N VAL A 251 1.97 -1.11 -17.01
CA VAL A 251 3.34 -1.56 -17.26
C VAL A 251 3.33 -2.86 -18.04
N ILE A 252 4.35 -3.03 -18.90
CA ILE A 252 4.68 -4.32 -19.48
C ILE A 252 5.95 -4.84 -18.81
N LEU A 253 5.84 -6.02 -18.26
CA LEU A 253 6.93 -6.76 -17.64
C LEU A 253 7.43 -7.82 -18.60
N GLU A 254 8.74 -8.11 -18.56
CA GLU A 254 9.36 -9.20 -19.29
C GLU A 254 10.25 -10.04 -18.39
N LYS A 255 10.10 -11.35 -18.47
CA LYS A 255 10.97 -12.33 -17.83
C LYS A 255 11.10 -13.55 -18.73
N GLU A 256 12.33 -13.91 -19.16
CA GLU A 256 12.62 -15.13 -19.93
C GLU A 256 11.66 -15.34 -21.12
N GLU A 257 11.62 -14.41 -22.06
CA GLU A 257 10.73 -14.44 -23.25
C GLU A 257 9.22 -14.50 -22.93
N THR A 258 8.85 -14.19 -21.70
CA THR A 258 7.45 -14.14 -21.24
C THR A 258 7.10 -12.72 -20.85
N LYS A 259 6.01 -12.18 -21.40
CA LYS A 259 5.56 -10.82 -21.12
C LYS A 259 4.26 -10.80 -20.33
N ALA A 260 4.16 -9.88 -19.41
CA ALA A 260 2.93 -9.58 -18.68
C ALA A 260 2.56 -8.10 -18.83
N GLU A 261 1.35 -7.86 -19.28
CA GLU A 261 0.72 -6.55 -19.33
C GLU A 261 -0.14 -6.39 -18.08
N VAL A 262 0.05 -5.31 -17.31
CA VAL A 262 -0.74 -5.00 -16.12
C VAL A 262 -1.25 -3.58 -16.25
N ILE A 263 -2.56 -3.41 -16.42
CA ILE A 263 -3.19 -2.11 -16.68
C ILE A 263 -4.29 -1.83 -15.65
N GLU A 264 -4.24 -0.64 -15.07
CA GLU A 264 -5.27 -0.10 -14.19
C GLU A 264 -6.33 0.66 -15.01
N TYR A 265 -7.58 0.25 -14.87
CA TYR A 265 -8.75 0.97 -15.36
C TYR A 265 -9.50 1.58 -14.16
N TYR A 266 -8.97 2.69 -13.64
CA TYR A 266 -9.47 3.30 -12.41
C TYR A 266 -10.99 3.59 -12.44
N GLY A 267 -11.50 4.12 -13.55
CA GLY A 267 -12.93 4.39 -13.72
C GLY A 267 -13.82 3.13 -13.66
N LYS A 268 -13.29 1.97 -14.06
CA LYS A 268 -13.95 0.66 -13.96
C LYS A 268 -13.67 -0.05 -12.65
N ARG A 269 -12.77 0.48 -11.82
CA ARG A 269 -12.25 -0.15 -10.61
C ARG A 269 -11.67 -1.53 -10.88
N GLU A 270 -10.85 -1.64 -11.92
CA GLU A 270 -10.27 -2.92 -12.35
C GLU A 270 -8.76 -2.78 -12.61
N ILE A 271 -8.02 -3.85 -12.30
CA ILE A 271 -6.69 -4.11 -12.84
C ILE A 271 -6.81 -5.34 -13.75
N LYS A 272 -6.44 -5.18 -15.01
CA LYS A 272 -6.37 -6.25 -15.99
C LYS A 272 -4.92 -6.73 -16.11
N ILE A 273 -4.75 -8.04 -16.06
CA ILE A 273 -3.49 -8.72 -16.27
C ILE A 273 -3.64 -9.61 -17.50
N ARG A 274 -2.66 -9.56 -18.39
CA ARG A 274 -2.58 -10.43 -19.56
C ARG A 274 -1.14 -10.91 -19.68
N VAL A 275 -0.94 -12.24 -19.79
CA VAL A 275 0.39 -12.85 -19.82
C VAL A 275 0.51 -13.75 -21.04
N ALA A 276 1.58 -13.55 -21.81
CA ALA A 276 1.92 -14.33 -23.01
C ALA A 276 3.36 -14.87 -22.89
N GLY A 277 3.61 -16.03 -23.51
CA GLY A 277 4.94 -16.69 -23.51
C GLY A 277 4.93 -18.06 -22.86
N LYS A 278 6.10 -18.72 -22.85
CA LYS A 278 6.24 -20.09 -22.34
C LYS A 278 6.08 -20.20 -20.83
N GLY A 279 6.65 -19.25 -20.08
CA GLY A 279 6.62 -19.16 -18.60
C GLY A 279 5.40 -18.39 -18.06
N LYS A 280 4.30 -18.30 -18.80
CA LYS A 280 3.15 -17.43 -18.46
C LYS A 280 2.50 -17.71 -17.11
N ARG A 281 2.54 -18.97 -16.62
CA ARG A 281 2.00 -19.30 -15.30
C ARG A 281 2.87 -18.74 -14.19
N ASP A 282 4.19 -18.90 -14.29
CA ASP A 282 5.13 -18.45 -13.27
C ASP A 282 5.15 -16.90 -13.19
N LEU A 283 5.12 -16.24 -14.36
CA LEU A 283 5.06 -14.78 -14.38
C LEU A 283 3.71 -14.25 -13.83
N LEU A 284 2.59 -14.93 -14.17
CA LEU A 284 1.29 -14.57 -13.58
C LEU A 284 1.28 -14.76 -12.06
N ALA A 285 1.93 -15.84 -11.54
CA ALA A 285 2.07 -16.04 -10.10
C ALA A 285 2.84 -14.89 -9.43
N ASN A 286 3.98 -14.51 -10.00
CA ASN A 286 4.78 -13.40 -9.47
C ASN A 286 4.00 -12.08 -9.46
N VAL A 287 3.30 -11.78 -10.57
CA VAL A 287 2.46 -10.57 -10.69
C VAL A 287 1.33 -10.59 -9.66
N THR A 288 0.62 -11.70 -9.53
CA THR A 288 -0.49 -11.81 -8.58
C THR A 288 -0.02 -11.78 -7.13
N TRP A 289 1.11 -12.41 -6.82
CA TRP A 289 1.69 -12.38 -5.48
C TRP A 289 2.07 -10.95 -5.05
N GLU A 290 2.72 -10.17 -5.92
CA GLU A 290 3.09 -8.80 -5.58
C GLU A 290 1.86 -7.88 -5.47
N LEU A 291 0.84 -8.06 -6.32
CA LEU A 291 -0.43 -7.34 -6.17
C LEU A 291 -1.13 -7.69 -4.85
N ASP A 292 -1.21 -8.97 -4.51
CA ASP A 292 -1.85 -9.42 -3.27
C ASP A 292 -1.11 -8.85 -2.04
N LYS A 293 0.22 -8.84 -2.03
CA LYS A 293 1.03 -8.20 -0.99
C LYS A 293 0.78 -6.69 -0.87
N ILE A 294 0.53 -6.02 -1.99
CA ILE A 294 0.11 -4.60 -1.96
C ILE A 294 -1.30 -4.50 -1.37
N HIS A 295 -2.23 -5.38 -1.77
CA HIS A 295 -3.60 -5.39 -1.25
C HIS A 295 -3.64 -5.63 0.27
N ASP A 296 -2.82 -6.54 0.79
CA ASP A 296 -2.70 -6.82 2.23
C ASP A 296 -2.24 -5.60 3.03
N SER A 297 -1.58 -4.65 2.36
CA SER A 297 -1.21 -3.38 2.99
C SER A 297 -2.39 -2.45 3.24
N TYR A 298 -3.53 -2.67 2.57
CA TYR A 298 -4.76 -1.90 2.73
C TYR A 298 -5.72 -2.65 3.64
N GLN A 299 -6.05 -2.08 4.78
CA GLN A 299 -7.05 -2.70 5.66
C GLN A 299 -8.42 -2.77 4.98
N ARG A 300 -9.03 -3.97 5.01
CA ARG A 300 -10.39 -4.23 4.53
C ARG A 300 -10.61 -3.90 3.04
N LEU A 301 -9.58 -3.98 2.22
CA LEU A 301 -9.73 -3.85 0.78
C LEU A 301 -10.53 -5.05 0.25
N GLN A 302 -11.68 -4.77 -0.35
CA GLN A 302 -12.54 -5.81 -0.93
C GLN A 302 -12.34 -5.83 -2.44
N TYR A 303 -11.94 -6.99 -2.95
CA TYR A 303 -11.78 -7.23 -4.37
C TYR A 303 -12.09 -8.67 -4.74
N ASN A 304 -12.39 -8.90 -6.01
CA ASN A 304 -12.59 -10.22 -6.59
C ASN A 304 -11.58 -10.46 -7.71
N LYS A 305 -10.97 -11.64 -7.70
CA LYS A 305 -10.19 -12.15 -8.85
C LYS A 305 -11.18 -12.78 -9.85
N LEU A 306 -11.16 -12.31 -11.08
CA LEU A 306 -12.09 -12.71 -12.13
C LEU A 306 -11.32 -13.44 -13.23
N ILE A 307 -11.83 -14.62 -13.63
CA ILE A 307 -11.28 -15.47 -14.68
C ILE A 307 -12.18 -15.43 -15.90
N PRO A 308 -11.63 -15.25 -17.12
CA PRO A 308 -12.44 -15.28 -18.32
C PRO A 308 -12.97 -16.67 -18.62
N CYS A 309 -14.19 -16.74 -19.16
CA CYS A 309 -14.76 -17.94 -19.71
C CYS A 309 -13.94 -18.41 -20.93
N ASN A 310 -13.81 -19.72 -21.10
CA ASN A 310 -13.05 -20.37 -22.18
C ASN A 310 -13.95 -21.10 -23.20
N CYS A 311 -15.27 -20.82 -23.22
CA CYS A 311 -16.18 -21.36 -24.24
C CYS A 311 -15.82 -20.88 -25.65
N SER A 312 -16.46 -21.45 -26.67
CA SER A 312 -16.17 -21.15 -28.08
C SER A 312 -16.34 -19.65 -28.41
N GLU A 313 -17.36 -19.00 -27.87
CA GLU A 313 -17.63 -17.58 -28.08
C GLU A 313 -16.68 -16.67 -27.28
N CYS A 314 -16.42 -17.01 -26.00
CA CYS A 314 -15.62 -16.15 -25.11
C CYS A 314 -14.13 -16.22 -25.39
N ARG A 315 -13.61 -17.35 -25.86
CA ARG A 315 -12.16 -17.58 -26.08
C ARG A 315 -11.51 -16.55 -26.99
N ASN A 316 -12.24 -16.07 -28.00
CA ASN A 316 -11.77 -15.10 -28.97
C ASN A 316 -12.40 -13.71 -28.80
N SER A 317 -13.21 -13.53 -27.75
CA SER A 317 -13.88 -12.25 -27.46
C SER A 317 -12.92 -11.28 -26.76
N GLN A 318 -12.97 -10.00 -27.14
CA GLN A 318 -12.27 -8.94 -26.40
C GLN A 318 -12.95 -8.66 -25.04
N ASP A 319 -14.21 -9.04 -24.88
CA ASP A 319 -14.99 -8.93 -23.66
C ASP A 319 -15.67 -10.28 -23.33
N PRO A 320 -14.91 -11.30 -22.85
CA PRO A 320 -15.47 -12.58 -22.44
C PRO A 320 -16.34 -12.43 -21.18
N TYR A 321 -17.19 -13.42 -20.89
CA TYR A 321 -17.81 -13.52 -19.58
C TYR A 321 -16.74 -13.88 -18.53
N PHE A 322 -16.88 -13.34 -17.32
CA PHE A 322 -15.91 -13.55 -16.23
C PHE A 322 -16.57 -14.21 -15.02
N TYR A 323 -15.88 -15.19 -14.46
CA TYR A 323 -16.27 -15.86 -13.22
C TYR A 323 -15.40 -15.39 -12.05
N PRO A 324 -16.00 -15.12 -10.86
CA PRO A 324 -15.20 -14.91 -9.65
C PRO A 324 -14.45 -16.19 -9.25
N LEU A 325 -13.14 -16.12 -9.11
CA LEU A 325 -12.31 -17.27 -8.73
C LEU A 325 -12.76 -17.90 -7.40
N ASN A 326 -13.10 -17.07 -6.42
CA ASN A 326 -13.59 -17.55 -5.12
C ASN A 326 -14.92 -18.34 -5.25
N THR A 327 -15.75 -18.00 -6.23
CA THR A 327 -16.97 -18.77 -6.50
C THR A 327 -16.63 -20.12 -7.12
N LEU A 328 -15.70 -20.14 -8.10
CA LEU A 328 -15.28 -21.40 -8.74
C LEU A 328 -14.63 -22.37 -7.73
N LYS A 329 -13.82 -21.85 -6.80
CA LYS A 329 -13.17 -22.66 -5.74
C LYS A 329 -14.13 -23.23 -4.69
N LYS A 330 -15.37 -22.72 -4.59
CA LYS A 330 -16.39 -23.25 -3.68
C LYS A 330 -17.12 -24.47 -4.24
N PHE A 331 -17.02 -24.73 -5.54
CA PHE A 331 -17.63 -25.91 -6.14
C PHE A 331 -16.83 -27.15 -5.73
N ASP A 332 -17.54 -28.17 -5.27
CA ASP A 332 -16.99 -29.50 -5.03
C ASP A 332 -16.60 -30.13 -6.36
N PRO A 333 -15.33 -30.43 -6.64
CA PRO A 333 -14.88 -30.98 -7.92
C PRO A 333 -15.54 -32.30 -8.31
N ASP A 334 -15.97 -33.10 -7.32
CA ASP A 334 -16.62 -34.40 -7.55
C ASP A 334 -18.08 -34.25 -7.94
N LYS A 335 -18.75 -33.19 -7.48
CA LYS A 335 -20.17 -32.95 -7.71
C LYS A 335 -20.45 -31.96 -8.83
N HIS A 336 -19.57 -30.98 -9.02
CA HIS A 336 -19.79 -29.85 -9.93
C HIS A 336 -18.61 -29.73 -10.90
N LYS A 337 -18.67 -30.45 -12.01
CA LYS A 337 -17.61 -30.45 -13.02
C LYS A 337 -17.71 -29.30 -14.03
N TYR A 338 -18.92 -28.77 -14.24
CA TYR A 338 -19.20 -27.78 -15.27
C TYR A 338 -20.01 -26.61 -14.73
N ILE A 339 -19.81 -25.43 -15.33
CA ILE A 339 -20.57 -24.21 -15.07
C ILE A 339 -21.04 -23.62 -16.41
N GLN A 340 -22.22 -23.04 -16.45
CA GLN A 340 -22.77 -22.46 -17.68
C GLN A 340 -22.20 -21.07 -17.96
N CYS A 341 -21.79 -20.83 -19.19
CA CYS A 341 -21.45 -19.49 -19.67
C CYS A 341 -22.71 -18.64 -19.82
N HIS A 342 -22.75 -17.46 -19.23
CA HIS A 342 -23.93 -16.57 -19.33
C HIS A 342 -24.06 -15.85 -20.69
N LYS A 343 -23.00 -15.90 -21.54
CA LYS A 343 -23.07 -15.35 -22.91
C LYS A 343 -23.56 -16.40 -23.92
N SER A 344 -22.82 -17.50 -24.04
CA SER A 344 -23.07 -18.55 -25.04
C SER A 344 -24.02 -19.64 -24.54
N LEU A 345 -24.30 -19.71 -23.25
CA LEU A 345 -25.03 -20.77 -22.57
C LEU A 345 -24.34 -22.16 -22.64
N GLU A 346 -23.15 -22.23 -23.20
CA GLU A 346 -22.32 -23.45 -23.20
C GLU A 346 -21.87 -23.85 -21.78
N MET A 347 -21.76 -25.14 -21.55
CA MET A 347 -21.18 -25.69 -20.31
C MET A 347 -19.66 -25.74 -20.42
N VAL A 348 -18.95 -25.09 -19.51
CA VAL A 348 -17.48 -25.05 -19.45
C VAL A 348 -16.97 -25.75 -18.21
N SER A 349 -15.82 -26.45 -18.34
CA SER A 349 -15.20 -27.17 -17.23
C SER A 349 -14.63 -26.19 -16.18
N ILE A 350 -15.04 -26.35 -14.92
CA ILE A 350 -14.56 -25.55 -13.79
C ILE A 350 -13.07 -25.78 -13.57
N SER A 351 -12.60 -27.03 -13.63
CA SER A 351 -11.18 -27.34 -13.50
C SER A 351 -10.36 -26.67 -14.61
N ALA A 352 -10.82 -26.72 -15.87
CA ALA A 352 -10.13 -26.06 -16.97
C ALA A 352 -10.12 -24.52 -16.84
N LEU A 353 -11.14 -23.92 -16.28
CA LEU A 353 -11.14 -22.47 -15.95
C LEU A 353 -10.10 -22.16 -14.88
N ILE A 354 -10.06 -22.93 -13.81
CA ILE A 354 -9.10 -22.77 -12.72
C ILE A 354 -7.69 -23.04 -13.20
N ASP A 355 -7.43 -24.11 -13.95
CA ASP A 355 -6.12 -24.48 -14.47
C ASP A 355 -5.54 -23.45 -15.45
N ASN A 356 -6.38 -22.80 -16.23
CA ASN A 356 -5.98 -21.69 -17.09
C ASN A 356 -5.64 -20.40 -16.30
N SER A 357 -6.00 -20.35 -15.02
CA SER A 357 -5.74 -19.21 -14.12
C SER A 357 -4.80 -19.56 -12.98
N SER A 358 -4.59 -20.84 -12.70
CA SER A 358 -3.86 -21.29 -11.52
C SER A 358 -2.39 -21.55 -11.82
N SER A 359 -1.57 -20.59 -11.44
CA SER A 359 -0.28 -20.89 -10.83
C SER A 359 -0.34 -20.86 -9.29
N ILE A 360 -1.55 -20.78 -8.71
CA ILE A 360 -1.73 -20.80 -7.26
C ILE A 360 -2.08 -22.24 -6.87
N LYS A 361 -1.05 -23.04 -6.58
CA LYS A 361 -1.23 -24.30 -5.87
C LYS A 361 -1.84 -23.98 -4.51
N SER A 362 -2.87 -24.73 -4.14
CA SER A 362 -3.53 -24.70 -2.82
C SER A 362 -2.58 -25.04 -1.65
N GLU A 363 -1.34 -25.41 -1.92
CA GLU A 363 -0.32 -25.75 -0.93
C GLU A 363 0.40 -24.53 -0.34
N ASP A 364 0.43 -23.40 -1.03
CA ASP A 364 1.08 -22.17 -0.53
C ASP A 364 0.25 -21.43 0.54
N VAL A 365 -1.02 -21.80 0.73
CA VAL A 365 -1.87 -21.25 1.80
C VAL A 365 -1.63 -21.95 3.14
N ILE A 366 -1.07 -23.17 3.14
CA ILE A 366 -0.79 -23.96 4.35
C ILE A 366 0.56 -23.56 4.97
N ALA A 367 1.50 -23.06 4.19
CA ALA A 367 2.83 -22.66 4.67
C ALA A 367 2.84 -21.36 5.51
N LEU A 368 1.78 -20.55 5.46
CA LEU A 368 1.64 -19.34 6.28
C LEU A 368 0.93 -19.57 7.62
N SER A 369 0.38 -20.77 7.87
CA SER A 369 -0.24 -21.12 9.14
C SER A 369 0.73 -21.78 10.14
N ASN A 370 1.97 -22.08 9.76
CA ASN A 370 2.95 -22.77 10.61
C ASN A 370 4.04 -21.85 11.21
N PHE A 371 3.77 -20.56 11.34
CA PHE A 371 4.63 -19.65 12.11
C PHE A 371 4.17 -19.42 13.55
N ASP A 372 3.33 -20.29 14.07
CA ASP A 372 2.83 -20.24 15.47
C ASP A 372 3.48 -21.31 16.41
N ASP A 373 4.70 -21.81 16.09
CA ASP A 373 5.47 -22.63 17.02
C ASP A 373 6.62 -21.83 17.66
N PHE A 374 6.28 -20.86 18.49
CA PHE A 374 7.12 -20.49 19.62
C PHE A 374 6.53 -21.15 20.87
N THR A 375 7.29 -22.07 21.46
CA THR A 375 6.89 -22.86 22.61
C THR A 375 6.60 -21.97 23.83
N GLU A 376 5.58 -22.36 24.62
CA GLU A 376 5.12 -21.71 25.86
C GLU A 376 6.22 -21.54 26.95
N GLU A 377 7.41 -22.08 26.75
CA GLU A 377 8.51 -21.99 27.73
C GLU A 377 9.32 -20.68 27.64
N GLU A 378 9.32 -19.95 26.51
CA GLU A 378 9.99 -18.65 26.39
C GLU A 378 9.16 -17.47 26.92
N LEU A 379 7.91 -17.68 27.29
CA LEU A 379 7.00 -16.65 27.80
C LEU A 379 6.98 -16.54 29.34
N LYS A 380 7.74 -17.34 30.06
CA LYS A 380 7.73 -17.35 31.55
C LYS A 380 8.73 -16.45 32.25
N ILE A 381 9.50 -15.67 31.51
CA ILE A 381 10.42 -14.69 32.11
C ILE A 381 10.02 -13.29 31.65
N ASN A 382 8.98 -12.74 32.22
CA ASN A 382 8.79 -11.32 32.50
C ASN A 382 7.31 -11.04 32.78
N ASN A 383 6.96 -11.07 34.05
CA ASN A 383 5.70 -10.51 34.57
C ASN A 383 5.71 -8.97 34.43
N PHE A 384 5.53 -8.47 33.23
CA PHE A 384 4.98 -7.15 32.96
C PHE A 384 3.90 -7.32 31.90
N ALA A 385 2.64 -7.13 32.31
CA ALA A 385 1.49 -7.22 31.43
C ALA A 385 1.66 -6.33 30.20
N ALA A 386 2.00 -6.93 29.07
CA ALA A 386 1.96 -6.29 27.78
C ALA A 386 0.51 -6.37 27.27
N PRO A 387 -0.08 -5.26 26.79
CA PRO A 387 -1.38 -5.30 26.14
C PRO A 387 -1.32 -6.15 24.87
N ASN A 388 -2.46 -6.77 24.54
CA ASN A 388 -2.67 -7.72 23.46
C ASN A 388 -2.13 -7.25 22.10
N LYS A 389 -0.93 -7.74 21.72
CA LYS A 389 -0.09 -7.23 20.61
C LYS A 389 -0.67 -7.39 19.21
N LYS A 390 -1.64 -8.25 18.95
CA LYS A 390 -2.11 -8.51 17.57
C LYS A 390 -3.13 -7.49 17.06
N GLN A 391 -3.98 -6.95 17.90
CA GLN A 391 -5.03 -6.01 17.49
C GLN A 391 -4.54 -4.55 17.50
N ASP A 392 -3.62 -4.21 18.39
CA ASP A 392 -3.08 -2.85 18.52
C ASP A 392 -2.00 -2.52 17.48
N LEU A 393 -1.18 -3.50 17.05
CA LEU A 393 -0.22 -3.33 15.95
C LEU A 393 -0.90 -3.04 14.61
N GLU A 394 -2.07 -3.62 14.36
CA GLU A 394 -2.84 -3.37 13.13
C GLU A 394 -3.43 -1.96 13.08
N ASN A 395 -3.88 -1.45 14.21
CA ASN A 395 -4.50 -0.11 14.28
C ASN A 395 -3.48 1.04 14.18
N THR A 396 -2.26 0.82 14.66
CA THR A 396 -1.21 1.86 14.74
C THR A 396 -0.40 2.00 13.46
N LYS A 397 -0.15 0.90 12.73
CA LYS A 397 0.36 0.93 11.34
C LYS A 397 -0.50 1.77 10.40
N LEU A 398 -1.74 2.05 10.80
CA LEU A 398 -2.73 2.84 10.07
C LEU A 398 -2.41 4.33 10.05
N GLY A 399 -1.86 4.90 11.12
CA GLY A 399 -1.58 6.33 11.23
C GLY A 399 -0.52 6.79 10.24
N ILE A 400 0.62 6.12 10.24
CA ILE A 400 1.77 6.46 9.39
C ILE A 400 1.48 6.15 7.93
N ARG A 401 0.86 5.00 7.63
CA ARG A 401 0.43 4.67 6.26
C ARG A 401 -0.58 5.66 5.70
N LYS A 402 -1.48 6.22 6.51
CA LYS A 402 -2.46 7.24 6.05
C LYS A 402 -1.80 8.56 5.68
N VAL A 403 -0.77 9.00 6.36
CA VAL A 403 -0.01 10.20 6.01
C VAL A 403 0.66 10.01 4.64
N PHE A 404 1.31 8.86 4.42
CA PHE A 404 1.99 8.56 3.15
C PHE A 404 1.05 8.06 2.04
N GLN A 405 -0.07 7.39 2.35
CA GLN A 405 -1.10 7.07 1.34
C GLN A 405 -1.78 8.33 0.77
N ARG A 406 -1.82 9.44 1.50
CA ARG A 406 -2.21 10.74 0.95
C ARG A 406 -1.21 11.28 -0.07
N LEU A 407 0.07 10.92 0.05
CA LEU A 407 1.12 11.27 -0.92
C LEU A 407 0.92 10.60 -2.27
N VAL A 408 0.48 9.33 -2.25
CA VAL A 408 0.26 8.52 -3.47
C VAL A 408 -1.11 8.81 -4.12
N GLY A 409 -2.02 9.45 -3.40
CA GLY A 409 -3.44 9.61 -3.78
C GLY A 409 -3.85 10.99 -4.31
N LYS A 410 -2.90 11.90 -4.57
CA LYS A 410 -3.16 13.17 -5.27
C LYS A 410 -2.79 13.07 -6.76
#